data_6559a90ac01af001cdda0ca8faf70c63
#
_entry.id   6559a90ac01af001cdda0ca8faf70c63
#
_cell.length_a   1.000
_cell.length_b   1.000
_cell.length_c   1.000
_cell.angle_alpha   90.00
_cell.angle_beta   90.00
_cell.angle_gamma   90.00
#
_symmetry.space_group_name_H-M   'P 1'
#
loop_
_entity.id
_entity.type
_entity.pdbx_description
1 polymer ?
#
loop_
_entity_poly.entity_id
_entity_poly.type
_entity_poly.pdbx_seq_one_letter_code
_entity_poly.pdbx_strand_id
1 'polypeptide(L)'
;MNSYIISYDLNDHKDYPKLISRIKDYPNAERINKSVWFVNSVFSAKEIIDELKLFVDNDDSLFVAKLTGEAAWSNVICDSKHLKDYL
;
A
#
# COMPACT_ATOMS: atom_id res chain seq x y z
N MET A 1 11.39 11.07 -0.65
CA MET A 1 10.07 10.48 -0.45
C MET A 1 10.10 9.54 0.74
N ASN A 2 9.00 9.45 1.46
CA ASN A 2 8.87 8.47 2.54
C ASN A 2 8.37 7.13 2.00
N SER A 3 8.57 6.09 2.80
CA SER A 3 8.10 4.74 2.48
C SER A 3 6.87 4.41 3.32
N TYR A 4 5.87 3.76 2.71
CA TYR A 4 4.62 3.42 3.37
C TYR A 4 4.19 1.99 3.06
N ILE A 5 3.47 1.41 4.03
CA ILE A 5 2.67 0.20 3.81
C ILE A 5 1.22 0.64 3.62
N ILE A 6 0.58 0.09 2.61
CA ILE A 6 -0.87 0.21 2.40
C ILE A 6 -1.45 -1.19 2.56
N SER A 7 -2.36 -1.33 3.53
CA SER A 7 -3.06 -2.59 3.78
C SER A 7 -4.55 -2.36 3.65
N TYR A 8 -5.27 -3.32 3.07
CA TYR A 8 -6.71 -3.20 2.90
C TYR A 8 -7.40 -4.53 3.10
N ASP A 9 -8.65 -4.44 3.51
CA ASP A 9 -9.55 -5.59 3.64
C ASP A 9 -10.93 -5.12 3.17
N LEU A 10 -11.31 -5.55 1.97
CA LEU A 10 -12.54 -5.12 1.34
C LEU A 10 -13.63 -6.16 1.56
N ASN A 11 -14.83 -5.69 1.86
CA ASN A 11 -15.98 -6.57 2.09
C ASN A 11 -16.63 -6.99 0.79
N ASP A 12 -17.11 -8.23 0.75
CA ASP A 12 -17.87 -8.81 -0.36
C ASP A 12 -17.16 -8.64 -1.73
N HIS A 13 -17.93 -8.45 -2.78
CA HIS A 13 -17.44 -8.37 -4.15
C HIS A 13 -17.07 -6.94 -4.54
N LYS A 14 -16.19 -6.32 -3.76
CA LYS A 14 -15.78 -4.94 -4.02
C LYS A 14 -14.85 -4.84 -5.22
N ASP A 15 -14.73 -3.62 -5.72
CA ASP A 15 -13.99 -3.33 -6.94
C ASP A 15 -12.49 -3.18 -6.65
N TYR A 16 -11.84 -4.31 -6.35
CA TYR A 16 -10.40 -4.35 -6.14
C TYR A 16 -9.59 -3.70 -7.27
N PRO A 17 -9.94 -3.89 -8.56
CA PRO A 17 -9.12 -3.33 -9.64
C PRO A 17 -8.96 -1.82 -9.59
N LYS A 18 -9.97 -1.08 -9.18
CA LYS A 18 -9.87 0.38 -9.08
C LYS A 18 -8.91 0.80 -7.98
N LEU A 19 -8.99 0.19 -6.80
CA LEU A 19 -8.09 0.48 -5.70
C LEU A 19 -6.66 0.10 -6.06
N ILE A 20 -6.45 -1.09 -6.59
CA ILE A 20 -5.13 -1.58 -6.98
C ILE A 20 -4.52 -0.69 -8.04
N SER A 21 -5.30 -0.29 -9.04
CA SER A 21 -4.82 0.60 -10.10
C SER A 21 -4.32 1.93 -9.52
N ARG A 22 -5.04 2.47 -8.53
CA ARG A 22 -4.62 3.72 -7.90
C ARG A 22 -3.36 3.54 -7.08
N ILE A 23 -3.25 2.43 -6.34
CA ILE A 23 -2.04 2.15 -5.56
C ILE A 23 -0.82 2.02 -6.48
N LYS A 24 -0.97 1.38 -7.63
CA LYS A 24 0.12 1.20 -8.60
C LYS A 24 0.63 2.54 -9.15
N ASP A 25 -0.14 3.60 -9.08
CA ASP A 25 0.30 4.90 -9.54
C ASP A 25 1.25 5.60 -8.56
N TYR A 26 1.36 5.12 -7.33
CA TYR A 26 2.35 5.66 -6.40
C TYR A 26 3.76 5.23 -6.83
N PRO A 27 4.77 6.08 -6.56
CA PRO A 27 6.16 5.72 -6.88
C PRO A 27 6.59 4.40 -6.23
N ASN A 28 7.31 3.59 -6.98
CA ASN A 28 7.92 2.34 -6.52
C ASN A 28 6.93 1.37 -5.87
N ALA A 29 5.67 1.37 -6.34
CA ALA A 29 4.63 0.51 -5.79
C ALA A 29 4.91 -0.96 -6.10
N GLU A 30 4.90 -1.79 -5.06
CA GLU A 30 5.10 -3.24 -5.19
C GLU A 30 4.21 -3.97 -4.19
N ARG A 31 3.60 -5.05 -4.65
CA ARG A 31 2.77 -5.88 -3.77
C ARG A 31 3.67 -6.71 -2.85
N ILE A 32 3.49 -6.55 -1.54
CA ILE A 32 4.22 -7.34 -0.53
C ILE A 32 3.50 -8.64 -0.25
N ASN A 33 2.22 -8.53 0.09
CA ASN A 33 1.34 -9.66 0.38
C ASN A 33 0.05 -9.47 -0.41
N LYS A 34 -0.87 -10.45 -0.30
CA LYS A 34 -2.10 -10.45 -1.08
C LYS A 34 -2.86 -9.12 -1.00
N SER A 35 -2.92 -8.49 0.16
CA SER A 35 -3.64 -7.23 0.37
C SER A 35 -2.76 -6.16 0.99
N VAL A 36 -1.46 -6.23 0.78
CA VAL A 36 -0.49 -5.30 1.35
C VAL A 36 0.46 -4.85 0.25
N TRP A 37 0.64 -3.54 0.15
CA TRP A 37 1.51 -2.92 -0.85
C TRP A 37 2.55 -2.02 -0.18
N PHE A 38 3.72 -1.96 -0.79
CA PHE A 38 4.76 -0.99 -0.50
C PHE A 38 4.68 0.12 -1.53
N VAL A 39 4.77 1.38 -1.07
CA VAL A 39 4.87 2.54 -1.97
C VAL A 39 5.82 3.57 -1.39
N ASN A 40 6.34 4.44 -2.26
CA ASN A 40 6.98 5.67 -1.83
C ASN A 40 6.04 6.83 -2.13
N SER A 41 6.07 7.87 -1.28
CA SER A 41 5.23 9.04 -1.50
C SER A 41 5.77 10.24 -0.75
N VAL A 42 5.49 11.45 -1.29
CA VAL A 42 5.74 12.71 -0.60
C VAL A 42 4.56 13.10 0.30
N PHE A 43 3.42 12.40 0.14
CA PHE A 43 2.23 12.66 0.96
C PHE A 43 2.36 12.02 2.32
N SER A 44 1.55 12.49 3.27
CA SER A 44 1.46 11.86 4.59
C SER A 44 0.56 10.63 4.52
N ALA A 45 0.60 9.79 5.57
CA ALA A 45 -0.29 8.64 5.67
C ALA A 45 -1.76 9.08 5.61
N LYS A 46 -2.10 10.19 6.27
CA LYS A 46 -3.46 10.74 6.28
C LYS A 46 -3.90 11.15 4.87
N GLU A 47 -3.02 11.81 4.13
CA GLU A 47 -3.33 12.21 2.75
C GLU A 47 -3.53 11.00 1.85
N ILE A 48 -2.73 9.95 2.02
CA ILE A 48 -2.88 8.72 1.25
C ILE A 48 -4.23 8.07 1.56
N ILE A 49 -4.59 7.96 2.84
CA ILE A 49 -5.89 7.40 3.26
C ILE A 49 -7.04 8.21 2.65
N ASP A 50 -6.97 9.54 2.73
CA ASP A 50 -8.04 10.39 2.23
C ASP A 50 -8.26 10.19 0.74
N GLU A 51 -7.21 9.97 -0.02
CA GLU A 51 -7.31 9.70 -1.44
C GLU A 51 -7.87 8.30 -1.71
N LEU A 52 -7.34 7.28 -1.05
CA LEU A 52 -7.74 5.89 -1.30
C LEU A 52 -9.19 5.62 -0.87
N LYS A 53 -9.71 6.37 0.11
CA LYS A 53 -11.10 6.26 0.52
C LYS A 53 -12.09 6.53 -0.61
N LEU A 54 -11.66 7.24 -1.64
CA LEU A 54 -12.51 7.50 -2.81
C LEU A 54 -12.77 6.25 -3.64
N PHE A 55 -11.99 5.19 -3.43
CA PHE A 55 -12.06 3.96 -4.23
C PHE A 55 -12.64 2.78 -3.47
N VAL A 56 -13.10 3.00 -2.24
CA VAL A 56 -13.67 1.95 -1.39
C VAL A 56 -14.94 2.45 -0.72
N ASP A 57 -15.68 1.54 -0.11
CA ASP A 57 -16.90 1.88 0.62
C ASP A 57 -16.59 2.14 2.10
N ASN A 58 -17.57 2.69 2.83
CA ASN A 58 -17.39 3.05 4.23
C ASN A 58 -17.08 1.85 5.14
N ASP A 59 -17.53 0.66 4.74
CA ASP A 59 -17.33 -0.56 5.53
C ASP A 59 -16.05 -1.31 5.15
N ASP A 60 -15.28 -0.80 4.20
CA ASP A 60 -14.00 -1.40 3.83
C ASP A 60 -12.90 -0.87 4.74
N SER A 61 -11.91 -1.72 5.00
CA SER A 61 -10.79 -1.37 5.88
C SER A 61 -9.59 -0.92 5.08
N LEU A 62 -9.00 0.21 5.48
CA LEU A 62 -7.73 0.71 4.94
C LEU A 62 -6.80 1.05 6.08
N PHE A 63 -5.52 0.73 5.91
CA PHE A 63 -4.48 1.06 6.88
C PHE A 63 -3.25 1.52 6.13
N VAL A 64 -2.71 2.68 6.47
CA VAL A 64 -1.47 3.20 5.90
C VAL A 64 -0.54 3.58 7.02
N ALA A 65 0.68 3.07 6.98
CA ALA A 65 1.69 3.36 7.99
C ALA A 65 3.02 3.70 7.33
N LYS A 66 3.69 4.69 7.88
CA LYS A 66 5.03 5.07 7.45
C LYS A 66 6.04 4.06 7.97
N LEU A 67 6.96 3.67 7.09
CA LEU A 67 8.09 2.81 7.44
C LEU A 67 9.29 3.69 7.75
N THR A 68 10.05 3.30 8.77
CA THR A 68 11.20 4.10 9.24
C THR A 68 12.53 3.38 9.01
N GLY A 69 12.56 2.37 8.15
CA GLY A 69 13.78 1.68 7.74
C GLY A 69 14.00 0.32 8.38
N GLU A 70 13.43 0.08 9.54
CA GLU A 70 13.55 -1.24 10.17
C GLU A 70 12.40 -2.12 9.71
N ALA A 71 12.73 -3.22 9.02
CA ALA A 71 11.74 -4.18 8.53
C ALA A 71 12.39 -5.53 8.30
N ALA A 72 11.58 -6.58 8.40
CA ALA A 72 12.00 -7.93 8.08
C ALA A 72 10.87 -8.61 7.31
N TRP A 73 11.21 -9.55 6.44
CA TRP A 73 10.20 -10.22 5.63
C TRP A 73 10.63 -11.63 5.26
N SER A 74 9.65 -12.45 4.93
CA SER A 74 9.84 -13.81 4.48
C SER A 74 8.71 -14.16 3.51
N ASN A 75 9.05 -14.77 2.39
CA ASN A 75 8.08 -15.24 1.39
C ASN A 75 7.16 -14.15 0.86
N VAL A 76 7.66 -12.91 0.75
CA VAL A 76 6.89 -11.82 0.17
C VAL A 76 6.77 -11.99 -1.34
N ILE A 77 5.72 -11.40 -1.93
CA ILE A 77 5.45 -11.51 -3.36
C ILE A 77 6.47 -10.73 -4.18
N CYS A 78 6.84 -9.53 -3.72
CA CYS A 78 7.77 -8.67 -4.44
C CYS A 78 9.22 -9.14 -4.30
N ASP A 79 10.08 -8.59 -5.13
CA ASP A 79 11.53 -8.84 -5.06
C ASP A 79 12.10 -8.21 -3.78
N SER A 80 12.85 -8.98 -3.00
CA SER A 80 13.50 -8.48 -1.78
C SER A 80 14.43 -7.31 -2.08
N LYS A 81 15.07 -7.29 -3.23
CA LYS A 81 15.95 -6.19 -3.62
C LYS A 81 15.18 -4.88 -3.71
N HIS A 82 13.97 -4.92 -4.21
CA HIS A 82 13.11 -3.72 -4.30
C HIS A 82 12.88 -3.12 -2.91
N LEU A 83 12.54 -3.95 -1.93
CA LEU A 83 12.33 -3.49 -0.56
C LEU A 83 13.62 -2.91 0.03
N LYS A 84 14.76 -3.57 -0.18
CA LYS A 84 16.05 -3.09 0.32
C LYS A 84 16.43 -1.73 -0.29
N ASP A 85 16.14 -1.55 -1.57
CA ASP A 85 16.55 -0.33 -2.28
C ASP A 85 15.69 0.88 -1.90
N TYR A 86 14.41 0.69 -1.61
CA TYR A 86 13.47 1.80 -1.45
C TYR A 86 12.92 1.98 -0.03
N LEU A 87 13.18 1.05 0.85
CA LEU A 87 12.67 1.11 2.22
C LEU A 87 13.36 2.19 3.11
#